data_660c650bf6d992f39007df0b789abad3
#
_entry.id   660c650bf6d992f39007df0b789abad3
#
_cell.length_a   1.000
_cell.length_b   1.000
_cell.length_c   1.000
_cell.angle_alpha   90.00
_cell.angle_beta   90.00
_cell.angle_gamma   90.00
#
_symmetry.space_group_name_H-M   'P 1'
#
loop_
_entity.id
_entity.type
_entity.pdbx_description
1 polymer ?
#
loop_
_entity_poly.entity_id
_entity_poly.type
_entity_poly.pdbx_seq_one_letter_code
_entity_poly.pdbx_strand_id
1 'polypeptide(L)'
;EKNYDNSYVKSLRWQLIEEALVKQNPELVIKEQEVRDFVRSMYFGHMDIETLDEETKKRLEDIIDAIIKDENQRQNINNQLADKKLTAYLKENMTINVVDTDYEGFVQAVLPQVELAGEAKPKKSRAKKADKEEATEETAE
;
A
#
# COMPACT_ATOMS: atom_id res chain seq x y z
N GLU A 1 22.56 -1.29 12.14
CA GLU A 1 21.98 -1.21 13.51
C GLU A 1 21.15 0.07 13.71
N LYS A 2 21.66 1.29 13.45
CA LYS A 2 20.91 2.55 13.68
C LYS A 2 19.60 2.66 12.87
N ASN A 3 19.53 2.12 11.66
CA ASN A 3 18.31 2.17 10.82
C ASN A 3 17.24 1.19 11.32
N TYR A 4 17.65 0.05 11.86
CA TYR A 4 16.75 -0.94 12.45
C TYR A 4 16.06 -0.37 13.70
N ASP A 5 16.82 0.23 14.61
CA ASP A 5 16.30 0.83 15.85
C ASP A 5 15.26 1.94 15.55
N ASN A 6 15.54 2.79 14.58
CA ASN A 6 14.64 3.88 14.22
C ASN A 6 13.31 3.39 13.59
N SER A 7 13.38 2.37 12.73
CA SER A 7 12.21 1.75 12.13
C SER A 7 11.35 1.03 13.17
N TYR A 8 11.98 0.23 14.03
CA TYR A 8 11.31 -0.49 15.10
C TYR A 8 10.63 0.45 16.11
N VAL A 9 11.34 1.48 16.55
CA VAL A 9 10.78 2.48 17.48
C VAL A 9 9.58 3.23 16.86
N LYS A 10 9.63 3.55 15.58
CA LYS A 10 8.49 4.19 14.89
C LYS A 10 7.29 3.25 14.82
N SER A 11 7.50 1.98 14.48
CA SER A 11 6.45 0.97 14.43
C SER A 11 5.80 0.75 15.80
N LEU A 12 6.62 0.62 16.86
CA LEU A 12 6.13 0.47 18.22
C LEU A 12 5.32 1.68 18.70
N ARG A 13 5.81 2.90 18.42
CA ARG A 13 5.07 4.13 18.73
C ARG A 13 3.73 4.17 18.02
N TRP A 14 3.69 3.76 16.75
CA TRP A 14 2.46 3.71 15.97
C TRP A 14 1.45 2.74 16.59
N GLN A 15 1.87 1.53 16.94
CA GLN A 15 1.01 0.55 17.62
C GLN A 15 0.42 1.09 18.92
N LEU A 16 1.22 1.79 19.73
CA LEU A 16 0.73 2.39 20.97
C LEU A 16 -0.29 3.52 20.73
N ILE A 17 -0.10 4.29 19.66
CA ILE A 17 -1.05 5.35 19.25
C ILE A 17 -2.37 4.70 18.78
N GLU A 18 -2.30 3.69 17.94
CA GLU A 18 -3.49 2.94 17.46
C GLU A 18 -4.27 2.35 18.64
N GLU A 19 -3.59 1.68 19.55
CA GLU A 19 -4.22 1.10 20.73
C GLU A 19 -4.90 2.17 21.60
N ALA A 20 -4.25 3.30 21.81
CA ALA A 20 -4.81 4.42 22.57
C ALA A 20 -6.03 5.03 21.87
N LEU A 21 -5.99 5.20 20.54
CA LEU A 21 -7.10 5.71 19.75
C LEU A 21 -8.31 4.78 19.81
N VAL A 22 -8.11 3.48 19.63
CA VAL A 22 -9.19 2.49 19.69
C VAL A 22 -9.82 2.44 21.10
N LYS A 23 -9.01 2.56 22.16
CA LYS A 23 -9.53 2.61 23.54
C LYS A 23 -10.38 3.85 23.84
N GLN A 24 -10.01 4.99 23.26
CA GLN A 24 -10.70 6.25 23.48
C GLN A 24 -11.94 6.42 22.58
N ASN A 25 -11.98 5.72 21.45
CA ASN A 25 -13.03 5.87 20.43
C ASN A 25 -13.70 4.51 20.14
N PRO A 26 -14.81 4.20 20.81
CA PRO A 26 -15.54 2.93 20.62
C PRO A 26 -16.01 2.68 19.19
N GLU A 27 -16.12 3.73 18.37
CA GLU A 27 -16.46 3.67 16.96
C GLU A 27 -15.39 3.01 16.10
N LEU A 28 -14.12 3.01 16.56
CA LEU A 28 -13.02 2.32 15.89
C LEU A 28 -13.03 0.81 16.15
N VAL A 29 -13.76 0.34 17.14
CA VAL A 29 -13.90 -1.08 17.41
C VAL A 29 -14.63 -1.76 16.25
N ILE A 30 -14.03 -2.83 15.73
CA ILE A 30 -14.59 -3.59 14.62
C ILE A 30 -15.72 -4.47 15.12
N LYS A 31 -16.91 -4.34 14.53
CA LYS A 31 -18.07 -5.17 14.82
C LYS A 31 -18.14 -6.34 13.84
N GLU A 32 -18.68 -7.46 14.28
CA GLU A 32 -18.81 -8.65 13.43
C GLU A 32 -19.62 -8.39 12.15
N GLN A 33 -20.64 -7.55 12.23
CA GLN A 33 -21.42 -7.16 11.06
C GLN A 33 -20.57 -6.40 10.03
N GLU A 34 -19.67 -5.52 10.48
CA GLU A 34 -18.77 -4.77 9.60
C GLU A 34 -17.79 -5.71 8.87
N VAL A 35 -17.33 -6.78 9.54
CA VAL A 35 -16.50 -7.81 8.93
C VAL A 35 -17.27 -8.53 7.83
N ARG A 36 -18.53 -8.93 8.08
CA ARG A 36 -19.39 -9.56 7.08
C ARG A 36 -19.63 -8.66 5.87
N ASP A 37 -19.98 -7.40 6.11
CA ASP A 37 -20.25 -6.44 5.05
C ASP A 37 -18.98 -6.13 4.24
N PHE A 38 -17.82 -6.09 4.89
CA PHE A 38 -16.54 -5.91 4.22
C PHE A 38 -16.19 -7.12 3.33
N VAL A 39 -16.34 -8.34 3.83
CA VAL A 39 -16.16 -9.58 3.04
C VAL A 39 -17.11 -9.59 1.86
N ARG A 40 -18.38 -9.27 2.09
CA ARG A 40 -19.39 -9.20 1.03
C ARG A 40 -19.00 -8.18 -0.03
N SER A 41 -18.60 -6.99 0.36
CA SER A 41 -18.14 -5.94 -0.57
C SER A 41 -16.89 -6.33 -1.35
N MET A 42 -15.94 -6.99 -0.69
CA MET A 42 -14.65 -7.35 -1.30
C MET A 42 -14.78 -8.47 -2.34
N TYR A 43 -15.57 -9.50 -2.04
CA TYR A 43 -15.70 -10.67 -2.91
C TYR A 43 -16.91 -10.59 -3.86
N PHE A 44 -17.97 -9.92 -3.46
CA PHE A 44 -19.25 -9.91 -4.16
C PHE A 44 -19.77 -8.49 -4.48
N GLY A 45 -18.96 -7.45 -4.27
CA GLY A 45 -19.38 -6.06 -4.46
C GLY A 45 -19.74 -5.68 -5.89
N HIS A 46 -19.42 -6.54 -6.87
CA HIS A 46 -19.82 -6.38 -8.27
C HIS A 46 -21.14 -7.09 -8.62
N MET A 47 -21.71 -7.85 -7.67
CA MET A 47 -22.96 -8.58 -7.85
C MET A 47 -24.11 -7.82 -7.18
N ASP A 48 -25.21 -7.72 -7.87
CA ASP A 48 -26.46 -7.20 -7.31
C ASP A 48 -27.14 -8.32 -6.52
N ILE A 49 -26.86 -8.36 -5.21
CA ILE A 49 -27.33 -9.42 -4.32
C ILE A 49 -28.84 -9.42 -4.17
N GLU A 50 -29.51 -8.25 -4.40
CA GLU A 50 -30.96 -8.16 -4.29
C GLU A 50 -31.69 -8.92 -5.38
N THR A 51 -31.05 -9.06 -6.54
CA THR A 51 -31.61 -9.78 -7.70
C THR A 51 -31.40 -11.29 -7.66
N LEU A 52 -30.61 -11.79 -6.70
CA LEU A 52 -30.33 -13.23 -6.58
C LEU A 52 -31.47 -13.99 -5.93
N ASP A 53 -31.63 -15.25 -6.35
CA ASP A 53 -32.54 -16.20 -5.71
C ASP A 53 -32.10 -16.57 -4.29
N GLU A 54 -33.01 -17.02 -3.46
CA GLU A 54 -32.77 -17.33 -2.04
C GLU A 54 -31.74 -18.45 -1.84
N GLU A 55 -31.66 -19.39 -2.78
CA GLU A 55 -30.65 -20.47 -2.70
C GLU A 55 -29.24 -19.91 -2.91
N THR A 56 -29.06 -19.03 -3.87
CA THR A 56 -27.78 -18.37 -4.15
C THR A 56 -27.38 -17.44 -3.00
N LYS A 57 -28.32 -16.68 -2.43
CA LYS A 57 -28.06 -15.84 -1.24
C LYS A 57 -27.57 -16.68 -0.07
N LYS A 58 -28.20 -17.83 0.17
CA LYS A 58 -27.77 -18.74 1.24
C LYS A 58 -26.36 -19.29 1.00
N ARG A 59 -26.05 -19.67 -0.23
CA ARG A 59 -24.69 -20.12 -0.59
C ARG A 59 -23.64 -19.04 -0.39
N LEU A 60 -23.97 -17.77 -0.68
CA LEU A 60 -23.10 -16.64 -0.40
C LEU A 60 -22.83 -16.46 1.09
N GLU A 61 -23.87 -16.53 1.93
CA GLU A 61 -23.70 -16.46 3.37
C GLU A 61 -22.85 -17.62 3.93
N ASP A 62 -23.04 -18.84 3.42
CA ASP A 62 -22.23 -19.99 3.79
C ASP A 62 -20.74 -19.79 3.41
N ILE A 63 -20.45 -19.15 2.27
CA ILE A 63 -19.08 -18.80 1.85
C ILE A 63 -18.49 -17.73 2.75
N ILE A 64 -19.25 -16.68 3.06
CA ILE A 64 -18.83 -15.62 3.98
C ILE A 64 -18.51 -16.20 5.36
N ASP A 65 -19.35 -17.07 5.86
CA ASP A 65 -19.12 -17.77 7.13
C ASP A 65 -17.86 -18.64 7.10
N ALA A 66 -17.59 -19.34 6.00
CA ALA A 66 -16.39 -20.13 5.84
C ALA A 66 -15.12 -19.26 5.85
N ILE A 67 -15.16 -18.11 5.18
CA ILE A 67 -14.05 -17.15 5.16
C ILE A 67 -13.79 -16.58 6.56
N ILE A 68 -14.84 -16.22 7.30
CA ILE A 68 -14.73 -15.65 8.64
C ILE A 68 -14.27 -16.69 9.66
N LYS A 69 -14.58 -17.98 9.46
CA LYS A 69 -14.12 -19.07 10.33
C LYS A 69 -12.64 -19.40 10.16
N ASP A 70 -12.05 -19.08 9.01
CA ASP A 70 -10.61 -19.21 8.82
C ASP A 70 -9.88 -18.09 9.60
N GLU A 71 -9.11 -18.46 10.61
CA GLU A 71 -8.43 -17.53 11.51
C GLU A 71 -7.47 -16.59 10.77
N ASN A 72 -6.73 -17.11 9.79
CA ASN A 72 -5.77 -16.29 9.02
C ASN A 72 -6.49 -15.27 8.13
N GLN A 73 -7.56 -15.69 7.48
CA GLN A 73 -8.41 -14.82 6.66
C GLN A 73 -9.05 -13.74 7.54
N ARG A 74 -9.66 -14.14 8.65
CA ARG A 74 -10.29 -13.23 9.61
C ARG A 74 -9.32 -12.19 10.14
N GLN A 75 -8.10 -12.59 10.51
CA GLN A 75 -7.09 -11.66 11.00
C GLN A 75 -6.68 -10.66 9.92
N ASN A 76 -6.48 -11.12 8.69
CA ASN A 76 -6.16 -10.25 7.56
C ASN A 76 -7.28 -9.23 7.27
N ILE A 77 -8.53 -9.70 7.25
CA ILE A 77 -9.71 -8.84 7.07
C ILE A 77 -9.82 -7.81 8.20
N ASN A 78 -9.64 -8.23 9.44
CA ASN A 78 -9.67 -7.33 10.58
C ASN A 78 -8.60 -6.24 10.49
N ASN A 79 -7.38 -6.58 10.09
CA ASN A 79 -6.30 -5.61 9.91
C ASN A 79 -6.66 -4.60 8.81
N GLN A 80 -7.14 -5.06 7.65
CA GLN A 80 -7.54 -4.16 6.56
C GLN A 80 -8.70 -3.24 6.97
N LEU A 81 -9.67 -3.77 7.71
CA LEU A 81 -10.81 -2.98 8.18
C LEU A 81 -10.40 -1.99 9.26
N ALA A 82 -9.50 -2.37 10.16
CA ALA A 82 -8.91 -1.48 11.16
C ALA A 82 -8.17 -0.31 10.50
N ASP A 83 -7.29 -0.60 9.54
CA ASP A 83 -6.56 0.42 8.77
C ASP A 83 -7.50 1.39 8.05
N LYS A 84 -8.55 0.86 7.44
CA LYS A 84 -9.57 1.67 6.75
C LYS A 84 -10.31 2.59 7.70
N LYS A 85 -10.78 2.07 8.85
CA LYS A 85 -11.50 2.85 9.87
C LYS A 85 -10.58 3.91 10.49
N LEU A 86 -9.37 3.53 10.85
CA LEU A 86 -8.38 4.44 11.44
C LEU A 86 -8.01 5.56 10.46
N THR A 87 -7.79 5.23 9.20
CA THR A 87 -7.47 6.22 8.16
C THR A 87 -8.63 7.18 7.94
N ALA A 88 -9.88 6.70 7.93
CA ALA A 88 -11.07 7.55 7.82
C ALA A 88 -11.18 8.48 9.02
N TYR A 89 -11.06 7.95 10.23
CA TYR A 89 -11.08 8.71 11.47
C TYR A 89 -10.00 9.81 11.51
N LEU A 90 -8.77 9.48 11.13
CA LEU A 90 -7.68 10.44 11.09
C LEU A 90 -7.93 11.55 10.06
N LYS A 91 -8.48 11.22 8.88
CA LYS A 91 -8.83 12.22 7.86
C LYS A 91 -9.89 13.21 8.33
N GLU A 92 -10.84 12.76 9.14
CA GLU A 92 -11.91 13.60 9.67
C GLU A 92 -11.44 14.47 10.85
N ASN A 93 -10.52 13.95 11.66
CA ASN A 93 -10.09 14.60 12.91
C ASN A 93 -8.74 15.32 12.82
N MET A 94 -8.05 15.24 11.69
CA MET A 94 -6.76 15.89 11.48
C MET A 94 -6.85 16.97 10.40
N THR A 95 -6.13 18.06 10.62
CA THR A 95 -5.94 19.06 9.57
C THR A 95 -4.89 18.56 8.59
N ILE A 96 -5.31 18.26 7.36
CA ILE A 96 -4.42 17.81 6.29
C ILE A 96 -3.89 19.03 5.57
N ASN A 97 -2.58 19.23 5.61
CA ASN A 97 -1.90 20.25 4.82
C ASN A 97 -1.51 19.65 3.46
N VAL A 98 -2.18 20.10 2.42
CA VAL A 98 -1.88 19.68 1.04
C VAL A 98 -0.79 20.58 0.49
N VAL A 99 0.32 19.99 0.08
CA VAL A 99 1.44 20.70 -0.53
C VAL A 99 1.59 20.21 -1.97
N ASP A 100 1.44 21.14 -2.91
CA ASP A 100 1.72 20.84 -4.31
C ASP A 100 3.23 20.72 -4.52
N THR A 101 3.66 19.66 -5.14
CA THR A 101 5.07 19.38 -5.42
C THR A 101 5.21 18.69 -6.76
N ASP A 102 6.36 18.83 -7.38
CA ASP A 102 6.73 18.06 -8.56
C ASP A 102 7.15 16.63 -8.20
N TYR A 103 7.43 15.83 -9.22
CA TYR A 103 7.82 14.43 -9.03
C TYR A 103 9.10 14.28 -8.19
N GLU A 104 10.09 15.17 -8.42
CA GLU A 104 11.37 15.11 -7.69
C GLU A 104 11.18 15.46 -6.21
N GLY A 105 10.41 16.49 -5.92
CA GLY A 105 10.07 16.90 -4.54
C GLY A 105 9.26 15.81 -3.82
N PHE A 106 8.32 15.15 -4.50
CA PHE A 106 7.59 14.03 -3.95
C PHE A 106 8.51 12.86 -3.59
N VAL A 107 9.39 12.48 -4.51
CA VAL A 107 10.37 11.40 -4.29
C VAL A 107 11.28 11.72 -3.10
N GLN A 108 11.76 12.95 -2.97
CA GLN A 108 12.59 13.39 -1.84
C GLN A 108 11.82 13.38 -0.50
N ALA A 109 10.53 13.70 -0.52
CA ALA A 109 9.70 13.71 0.68
C ALA A 109 9.31 12.31 1.17
N VAL A 110 9.06 11.37 0.24
CA VAL A 110 8.55 10.03 0.55
C VAL A 110 9.67 9.01 0.76
N LEU A 111 10.72 9.09 -0.04
CA LEU A 111 11.88 8.23 0.20
C LEU A 111 12.61 8.73 1.45
N PRO A 112 12.78 7.87 2.49
CA PRO A 112 13.65 8.23 3.58
C PRO A 112 14.99 8.62 2.95
N GLN A 113 15.57 9.74 3.41
CA GLN A 113 16.91 10.12 3.00
C GLN A 113 17.85 8.96 3.36
N VAL A 114 17.98 8.03 2.44
CA VAL A 114 19.12 7.14 2.42
C VAL A 114 20.26 8.10 2.10
N GLU A 115 21.02 8.44 3.14
CA GLU A 115 22.31 9.09 2.94
C GLU A 115 23.02 8.26 1.87
N LEU A 116 22.99 8.76 0.65
CA LEU A 116 23.90 8.33 -0.41
C LEU A 116 25.30 8.81 -0.01
N ALA A 117 25.82 8.20 1.06
CA ALA A 117 27.22 8.19 1.36
C ALA A 117 27.89 7.27 0.35
N GLY A 118 28.16 7.82 -0.83
CA GLY A 118 28.80 7.12 -1.91
C GLY A 118 28.86 8.04 -3.11
N GLU A 119 29.77 9.02 -3.05
CA GLU A 119 30.16 9.82 -4.22
C GLU A 119 30.51 8.91 -5.41
N ALA A 120 29.63 8.79 -6.36
CA ALA A 120 29.97 8.43 -7.72
C ALA A 120 29.91 9.72 -8.56
N LYS A 121 31.03 10.41 -8.65
CA LYS A 121 31.24 11.50 -9.62
C LYS A 121 30.85 11.00 -11.02
N PRO A 122 30.04 11.75 -11.78
CA PRO A 122 29.74 11.35 -13.16
C PRO A 122 31.04 11.38 -13.99
N LYS A 123 31.44 10.25 -14.44
CA LYS A 123 32.51 10.15 -15.46
C LYS A 123 32.02 10.86 -16.73
N LYS A 124 32.63 12.01 -17.03
CA LYS A 124 32.48 12.72 -18.30
C LYS A 124 32.73 11.73 -19.42
N SER A 125 31.72 11.42 -20.22
CA SER A 125 31.86 10.71 -21.46
C SER A 125 32.71 11.54 -22.43
N ARG A 126 33.87 11.05 -22.72
CA ARG A 126 34.82 11.63 -23.67
C ARG A 126 34.25 11.40 -25.06
N ALA A 127 33.79 12.49 -25.69
CA ALA A 127 33.45 12.51 -27.09
C ALA A 127 34.66 12.04 -27.90
N LYS A 128 34.51 10.97 -28.66
CA LYS A 128 35.46 10.52 -29.64
C LYS A 128 34.97 10.95 -31.03
N LYS A 129 35.71 11.89 -31.55
CA LYS A 129 35.65 12.54 -32.85
C LYS A 129 35.72 11.52 -33.98
N ALA A 130 34.88 11.73 -34.97
CA ALA A 130 34.91 11.06 -36.24
C ALA A 130 36.20 11.41 -37.01
N ASP A 131 36.73 10.45 -37.72
CA ASP A 131 37.46 10.64 -39.00
C ASP A 131 37.38 9.28 -39.73
N LYS A 132 36.84 9.27 -40.80
CA LYS A 132 36.95 9.25 -42.24
C LYS A 132 38.09 8.34 -42.73
N GLU A 133 37.75 7.46 -43.62
CA GLU A 133 38.37 6.97 -44.90
C GLU A 133 37.94 5.52 -45.11
N GLU A 134 37.20 5.28 -46.10
CA GLU A 134 37.37 5.18 -47.57
C GLU A 134 37.87 3.79 -48.01
N ALA A 135 37.03 3.23 -48.82
CA ALA A 135 37.26 2.49 -50.06
C ALA A 135 37.84 1.07 -50.03
N THR A 136 37.22 0.33 -50.83
CA THR A 136 37.46 -0.56 -51.99
C THR A 136 37.25 -2.03 -51.65
N GLU A 137 36.25 -2.58 -52.40
CA GLU A 137 36.41 -3.56 -53.53
C GLU A 137 37.15 -4.86 -53.12
N GLU A 138 36.72 -6.01 -53.40
CA GLU A 138 36.29 -6.66 -54.63
C GLU A 138 36.08 -8.16 -54.37
N THR A 139 35.02 -8.68 -55.00
CA THR A 139 34.91 -9.97 -55.73
C THR A 139 35.19 -11.32 -55.05
N ALA A 140 34.22 -12.17 -55.36
CA ALA A 140 34.30 -13.55 -55.91
C ALA A 140 34.70 -14.66 -54.89
N GLU A 141 33.91 -15.64 -54.67
CA GLU A 141 33.46 -16.76 -55.49
C GLU A 141 32.45 -17.60 -54.73
#